data_df1a749ea1266b1881bfd7e47fac3f5f
#
_entry.id   df1a749ea1266b1881bfd7e47fac3f5f
#
_cell.length_a   1.000
_cell.length_b   1.000
_cell.length_c   1.000
_cell.angle_alpha   90.00
_cell.angle_beta   90.00
_cell.angle_gamma   90.00
#
_symmetry.space_group_name_H-M   'P 1'
#
loop_
_entity.id
_entity.type
_entity.pdbx_description
1 polymer ?
#
loop_
_entity_poly.entity_id
_entity_poly.type
_entity_poly.pdbx_seq_one_letter_code
_entity_poly.pdbx_strand_id
1 'polypeptide(L)'
;MLMAVLAFASCEKEEDETSGFSKYLLMKINSCERFGDVLRIDFTMTNVSGKDLEDIEFSGVSVVDNNGDEYSDLTNSAGSVSFNDGFKKNYLKVSIDKKDKIEGAFFINNFKPSSVKSVDLKFSADLGSDKFYGTVKDFKKIKVEDNRVMRNGIQTNDKALEFKVTSCTRTSTGDCILSMNLKNVSEKNITNFSIGISGSSNSFTDNQEGGYFWNIIDVSVNGGNWKDWSVDKLSLYAGESMSVRFRIPNFSRTATSLSGVIGVASDVYPFTGNVAKVMSVEVE
;
A
#
# COMPACT_ATOMS: atom_id res chain seq x y z
N MET A 1 30.27 28.58 -56.83
CA MET A 1 31.00 27.90 -55.78
C MET A 1 30.23 28.11 -54.49
N LEU A 2 29.36 27.16 -54.17
CA LEU A 2 28.44 27.28 -53.04
C LEU A 2 29.02 26.42 -51.90
N MET A 3 29.49 27.07 -50.83
CA MET A 3 29.92 26.41 -49.62
C MET A 3 28.69 26.01 -48.79
N ALA A 4 28.44 24.73 -48.70
CA ALA A 4 27.48 24.17 -47.72
C ALA A 4 28.16 24.10 -46.36
N VAL A 5 27.65 24.89 -45.42
CA VAL A 5 28.02 24.79 -44.01
C VAL A 5 27.18 23.65 -43.41
N LEU A 6 27.84 22.53 -43.16
CA LEU A 6 27.29 21.44 -42.35
C LEU A 6 27.35 21.86 -40.88
N ALA A 7 26.18 22.28 -40.36
CA ALA A 7 26.01 22.40 -38.91
C ALA A 7 25.93 20.99 -38.31
N PHE A 8 26.98 20.56 -37.67
CA PHE A 8 26.93 19.42 -36.76
C PHE A 8 26.16 19.87 -35.53
N ALA A 9 24.87 19.47 -35.46
CA ALA A 9 24.17 19.47 -34.21
C ALA A 9 24.85 18.43 -33.32
N SER A 10 25.65 18.91 -32.40
CA SER A 10 26.11 18.16 -31.24
C SER A 10 24.87 17.79 -30.44
N CYS A 11 24.36 16.58 -30.62
CA CYS A 11 23.51 15.96 -29.64
C CYS A 11 24.39 15.70 -28.41
N GLU A 12 24.43 16.63 -27.47
CA GLU A 12 24.82 16.32 -26.10
C GLU A 12 23.87 15.25 -25.66
N LYS A 13 24.35 13.99 -25.63
CA LYS A 13 23.70 12.96 -24.82
C LYS A 13 23.75 13.50 -23.40
N GLU A 14 22.58 13.87 -22.84
CA GLU A 14 22.43 13.91 -21.39
C GLU A 14 22.98 12.59 -20.90
N GLU A 15 24.10 12.61 -20.21
CA GLU A 15 24.63 11.42 -19.54
C GLU A 15 23.55 10.98 -18.56
N ASP A 16 23.00 9.81 -18.82
CA ASP A 16 21.94 9.20 -18.02
C ASP A 16 22.51 9.03 -16.60
N GLU A 17 22.07 9.87 -15.65
CA GLU A 17 22.51 9.85 -14.25
C GLU A 17 22.37 8.45 -13.63
N THR A 18 21.59 7.58 -14.26
CA THR A 18 21.29 6.20 -13.86
C THR A 18 22.33 5.18 -14.33
N SER A 19 23.24 5.54 -15.23
CA SER A 19 24.26 4.63 -15.78
C SER A 19 25.18 4.01 -14.72
N GLY A 20 25.29 4.63 -13.55
CA GLY A 20 26.04 4.14 -12.40
C GLY A 20 25.36 2.99 -11.65
N PHE A 21 24.09 3.12 -11.36
CA PHE A 21 23.32 2.13 -10.58
C PHE A 21 23.34 0.74 -11.25
N SER A 22 23.04 0.67 -12.55
CA SER A 22 22.98 -0.57 -13.31
C SER A 22 24.30 -1.33 -13.43
N LYS A 23 25.43 -0.71 -13.13
CA LYS A 23 26.73 -1.39 -13.04
C LYS A 23 26.85 -2.29 -11.81
N TYR A 24 26.08 -2.02 -10.78
CA TYR A 24 26.14 -2.72 -9.50
C TYR A 24 24.89 -3.56 -9.25
N LEU A 25 23.72 -3.02 -9.61
CA LEU A 25 22.43 -3.61 -9.29
C LEU A 25 21.53 -3.68 -10.53
N LEU A 26 21.05 -4.87 -10.83
CA LEU A 26 20.01 -5.09 -11.85
C LEU A 26 18.67 -5.20 -11.14
N MET A 27 17.80 -4.24 -11.33
CA MET A 27 16.44 -4.24 -10.81
C MET A 27 15.45 -4.64 -11.90
N LYS A 28 14.57 -5.58 -11.58
CA LYS A 28 13.44 -6.01 -12.42
C LYS A 28 12.14 -5.69 -11.68
N ILE A 29 11.26 -4.93 -12.30
CA ILE A 29 9.90 -4.73 -11.81
C ILE A 29 9.09 -6.01 -12.09
N ASN A 30 8.48 -6.55 -11.05
CA ASN A 30 7.67 -7.77 -11.10
C ASN A 30 6.19 -7.44 -11.27
N SER A 31 5.69 -6.45 -10.53
CA SER A 31 4.32 -5.96 -10.62
C SER A 31 4.23 -4.49 -10.21
N CYS A 32 3.17 -3.82 -10.63
CA CYS A 32 2.79 -2.49 -10.16
C CYS A 32 1.28 -2.49 -9.99
N GLU A 33 0.83 -2.45 -8.76
CA GLU A 33 -0.55 -2.67 -8.41
C GLU A 33 -1.10 -1.52 -7.56
N ARG A 34 -2.30 -1.06 -7.90
CA ARG A 34 -3.02 -0.09 -7.10
C ARG A 34 -3.98 -0.79 -6.16
N PHE A 35 -3.82 -0.54 -4.87
CA PHE A 35 -4.69 -1.02 -3.79
C PHE A 35 -5.38 0.19 -3.13
N GLY A 36 -6.54 0.59 -3.63
CA GLY A 36 -7.22 1.81 -3.19
C GLY A 36 -6.36 3.05 -3.34
N ASP A 37 -5.91 3.61 -2.23
CA ASP A 37 -5.07 4.81 -2.16
C ASP A 37 -3.57 4.50 -2.03
N VAL A 38 -3.17 3.25 -2.21
CA VAL A 38 -1.76 2.83 -2.18
C VAL A 38 -1.36 2.27 -3.53
N LEU A 39 -0.28 2.74 -4.09
CA LEU A 39 0.41 2.11 -5.20
C LEU A 39 1.56 1.27 -4.64
N ARG A 40 1.63 0.01 -5.05
CA ARG A 40 2.71 -0.92 -4.71
C ARG A 40 3.43 -1.35 -5.98
N ILE A 41 4.76 -1.30 -5.95
CA ILE A 41 5.62 -1.72 -7.04
C ILE A 41 6.57 -2.78 -6.51
N ASP A 42 6.31 -4.04 -6.84
CA ASP A 42 7.18 -5.15 -6.46
C ASP A 42 8.34 -5.28 -7.44
N PHE A 43 9.51 -5.57 -6.90
CA PHE A 43 10.72 -5.76 -7.70
C PHE A 43 11.62 -6.87 -7.15
N THR A 44 12.48 -7.37 -8.03
CA THR A 44 13.64 -8.20 -7.66
C THR A 44 14.89 -7.45 -8.03
N MET A 45 15.85 -7.36 -7.11
CA MET A 45 17.13 -6.72 -7.32
C MET A 45 18.25 -7.75 -7.21
N THR A 46 19.17 -7.75 -8.18
CA THR A 46 20.30 -8.68 -8.25
C THR A 46 21.59 -7.91 -8.18
N ASN A 47 22.51 -8.32 -7.31
CA ASN A 47 23.85 -7.78 -7.29
C ASN A 47 24.69 -8.33 -8.47
N VAL A 48 25.03 -7.48 -9.41
CA VAL A 48 25.83 -7.82 -10.61
C VAL A 48 27.26 -7.28 -10.54
N SER A 49 27.66 -6.61 -9.45
CA SER A 49 28.94 -5.92 -9.31
C SER A 49 30.17 -6.85 -9.18
N GLY A 50 29.93 -8.14 -8.93
CA GLY A 50 31.00 -9.10 -8.67
C GLY A 50 31.62 -9.05 -7.27
N LYS A 51 31.11 -8.20 -6.37
CA LYS A 51 31.50 -8.05 -4.95
C LYS A 51 30.24 -7.98 -4.08
N ASP A 52 30.41 -8.23 -2.78
CA ASP A 52 29.35 -7.96 -1.82
C ASP A 52 29.07 -6.45 -1.77
N LEU A 53 27.82 -6.08 -1.67
CA LEU A 53 27.38 -4.70 -1.52
C LEU A 53 26.74 -4.55 -0.14
N GLU A 54 27.36 -3.70 0.68
CA GLU A 54 26.92 -3.46 2.05
C GLU A 54 26.27 -2.08 2.15
N ASP A 55 25.30 -1.97 3.07
CA ASP A 55 24.65 -0.72 3.45
C ASP A 55 24.10 0.11 2.27
N ILE A 56 23.56 -0.55 1.25
CA ILE A 56 22.90 0.13 0.14
C ILE A 56 21.67 0.84 0.69
N GLU A 57 21.65 2.15 0.54
CA GLU A 57 20.56 2.99 1.05
C GLU A 57 19.55 3.28 -0.04
N PHE A 58 18.26 3.14 0.28
CA PHE A 58 17.15 3.51 -0.58
C PHE A 58 16.25 4.53 0.13
N SER A 59 15.89 5.58 -0.59
CA SER A 59 15.03 6.66 -0.07
C SER A 59 14.36 7.43 -1.22
N GLY A 60 13.59 8.46 -0.91
CA GLY A 60 13.09 9.43 -1.88
C GLY A 60 12.24 8.82 -2.99
N VAL A 61 11.44 7.80 -2.67
CA VAL A 61 10.60 7.12 -3.67
C VAL A 61 9.48 8.03 -4.13
N SER A 62 9.33 8.22 -5.43
CA SER A 62 8.24 8.93 -6.05
C SER A 62 7.81 8.29 -7.37
N VAL A 63 6.61 8.59 -7.82
CA VAL A 63 6.13 8.21 -9.14
C VAL A 63 5.48 9.39 -9.84
N VAL A 64 5.57 9.41 -11.17
CA VAL A 64 4.82 10.32 -12.03
C VAL A 64 3.82 9.49 -12.80
N ASP A 65 2.54 9.84 -12.75
CA ASP A 65 1.51 9.12 -13.49
C ASP A 65 1.46 9.51 -14.99
N ASN A 66 0.63 8.82 -15.75
CA ASN A 66 0.47 9.10 -17.19
C ASN A 66 -0.18 10.46 -17.50
N ASN A 67 -0.64 11.20 -16.51
CA ASN A 67 -1.16 12.57 -16.66
C ASN A 67 -0.10 13.61 -16.34
N GLY A 68 1.06 13.19 -15.80
CA GLY A 68 2.15 14.06 -15.38
C GLY A 68 2.08 14.48 -13.91
N ASP A 69 1.12 13.97 -13.14
CA ASP A 69 1.00 14.25 -11.72
C ASP A 69 2.06 13.44 -10.94
N GLU A 70 2.81 14.13 -10.07
CA GLU A 70 3.84 13.51 -9.23
C GLU A 70 3.30 13.21 -7.83
N TYR A 71 3.56 12.00 -7.38
CA TYR A 71 3.23 11.49 -6.05
C TYR A 71 4.52 11.15 -5.32
N SER A 72 4.86 11.92 -4.31
CA SER A 72 6.13 11.81 -3.58
C SER A 72 5.98 12.14 -2.11
N ASP A 73 7.08 11.95 -1.39
CA ASP A 73 7.26 12.09 0.05
C ASP A 73 7.12 13.52 0.62
N LEU A 74 7.10 14.53 -0.22
CA LEU A 74 7.25 15.92 0.21
C LEU A 74 6.05 16.49 0.98
N THR A 75 4.98 15.71 1.15
CA THR A 75 3.74 16.15 1.82
C THR A 75 3.30 15.24 2.98
N ASN A 76 4.21 14.63 3.72
CA ASN A 76 3.91 13.68 4.81
C ASN A 76 3.25 12.34 4.39
N SER A 77 3.29 11.99 3.12
CA SER A 77 2.69 10.76 2.58
C SER A 77 3.72 9.92 1.84
N ALA A 78 4.82 9.76 2.46
CA ALA A 78 6.02 9.18 1.95
C ALA A 78 5.86 7.92 1.11
N GLY A 79 6.53 7.88 -0.02
CA GLY A 79 6.94 6.63 -0.61
C GLY A 79 7.85 5.87 0.37
N SER A 80 7.59 4.61 0.57
CA SER A 80 8.39 3.76 1.43
C SER A 80 8.90 2.54 0.67
N VAL A 81 9.92 1.90 1.20
CA VAL A 81 10.52 0.69 0.66
C VAL A 81 10.52 -0.41 1.71
N SER A 82 10.39 -1.64 1.27
CA SER A 82 10.51 -2.86 2.08
C SER A 82 11.37 -3.88 1.33
N PHE A 83 12.13 -4.70 2.04
CA PHE A 83 12.89 -5.81 1.51
C PHE A 83 12.61 -7.10 2.28
N ASN A 84 12.56 -8.24 1.57
CA ASN A 84 12.41 -9.59 2.13
C ASN A 84 11.25 -9.69 3.14
N ASP A 85 10.09 -9.16 2.77
CA ASP A 85 8.90 -9.16 3.64
C ASP A 85 9.10 -8.45 5.01
N GLY A 86 10.09 -7.57 5.11
CA GLY A 86 10.39 -6.81 6.31
C GLY A 86 9.52 -5.56 6.48
N PHE A 87 9.85 -4.76 7.48
CA PHE A 87 9.15 -3.50 7.74
C PHE A 87 9.38 -2.48 6.61
N LYS A 88 8.32 -1.83 6.17
CA LYS A 88 8.43 -0.70 5.24
C LYS A 88 8.89 0.57 5.97
N LYS A 89 9.81 1.29 5.35
CA LYS A 89 10.36 2.56 5.85
C LYS A 89 10.58 3.52 4.70
N ASN A 90 10.56 4.82 4.99
CA ASN A 90 10.87 5.86 3.99
C ASN A 90 12.35 5.86 3.59
N TYR A 91 13.16 5.28 4.44
CA TYR A 91 14.60 5.14 4.33
C TYR A 91 14.98 3.75 4.83
N LEU A 92 15.67 2.96 4.02
CA LEU A 92 16.06 1.59 4.37
C LEU A 92 17.43 1.26 3.79
N LYS A 93 18.27 0.63 4.62
CA LYS A 93 19.53 0.04 4.20
C LYS A 93 19.41 -1.47 4.03
N VAL A 94 20.10 -1.98 3.02
CA VAL A 94 20.15 -3.42 2.73
C VAL A 94 21.53 -3.80 2.22
N SER A 95 21.98 -5.02 2.55
CA SER A 95 23.17 -5.61 2.00
C SER A 95 22.81 -6.78 1.09
N ILE A 96 23.54 -6.95 -0.01
CA ILE A 96 23.28 -8.00 -1.00
C ILE A 96 24.62 -8.64 -1.35
N ASP A 97 24.76 -9.93 -1.03
CA ASP A 97 25.95 -10.69 -1.34
C ASP A 97 26.19 -10.78 -2.85
N LYS A 98 27.42 -11.05 -3.22
CA LYS A 98 27.81 -11.21 -4.62
C LYS A 98 26.92 -12.23 -5.35
N LYS A 99 26.33 -11.80 -6.46
CA LYS A 99 25.40 -12.60 -7.31
C LYS A 99 24.09 -13.00 -6.64
N ASP A 100 23.85 -12.52 -5.45
CA ASP A 100 22.58 -12.81 -4.76
C ASP A 100 21.45 -11.88 -5.19
N LYS A 101 20.24 -12.22 -4.79
CA LYS A 101 18.99 -11.52 -5.12
C LYS A 101 18.27 -11.15 -3.84
N ILE A 102 17.61 -10.02 -3.90
CA ILE A 102 16.68 -9.59 -2.87
C ILE A 102 15.35 -9.18 -3.50
N GLU A 103 14.26 -9.56 -2.88
CA GLU A 103 12.93 -9.09 -3.24
C GLU A 103 12.60 -7.84 -2.43
N GLY A 104 11.87 -6.91 -3.04
CA GLY A 104 11.44 -5.70 -2.39
C GLY A 104 10.18 -5.14 -2.99
N ALA A 105 9.63 -4.12 -2.33
CA ALA A 105 8.50 -3.36 -2.82
C ALA A 105 8.63 -1.89 -2.48
N PHE A 106 8.24 -1.02 -3.41
CA PHE A 106 8.00 0.39 -3.16
C PHE A 106 6.51 0.65 -2.93
N PHE A 107 6.22 1.59 -2.04
CA PHE A 107 4.85 1.97 -1.69
C PHE A 107 4.69 3.47 -1.78
N ILE A 108 3.66 3.92 -2.49
CA ILE A 108 3.23 5.33 -2.55
C ILE A 108 1.85 5.41 -1.92
N ASN A 109 1.77 6.05 -0.76
CA ASN A 109 0.50 6.30 -0.07
C ASN A 109 -0.23 7.50 -0.69
N ASN A 110 -1.53 7.63 -0.43
CA ASN A 110 -2.38 8.69 -0.97
C ASN A 110 -2.35 8.81 -2.51
N PHE A 111 -2.09 7.71 -3.19
CA PHE A 111 -2.11 7.63 -4.64
C PHE A 111 -3.56 7.62 -5.15
N LYS A 112 -4.10 8.79 -5.49
CA LYS A 112 -5.53 9.01 -5.81
C LYS A 112 -5.82 9.54 -7.22
N PRO A 113 -5.10 9.12 -8.27
CA PRO A 113 -5.44 9.60 -9.60
C PRO A 113 -6.84 9.14 -10.03
N SER A 114 -7.54 9.96 -10.78
CA SER A 114 -8.88 9.64 -11.32
C SER A 114 -8.82 8.48 -12.32
N SER A 115 -7.75 8.44 -13.12
CA SER A 115 -7.44 7.31 -14.00
C SER A 115 -5.92 7.20 -14.14
N VAL A 116 -5.39 6.00 -13.95
CA VAL A 116 -3.98 5.72 -14.13
C VAL A 116 -3.81 4.46 -14.97
N LYS A 117 -2.92 4.53 -15.97
CA LYS A 117 -2.57 3.37 -16.82
C LYS A 117 -1.12 2.94 -16.61
N SER A 118 -0.26 3.90 -16.33
CA SER A 118 1.16 3.67 -16.08
C SER A 118 1.76 4.75 -15.21
N VAL A 119 2.88 4.44 -14.60
CA VAL A 119 3.70 5.37 -13.82
C VAL A 119 5.16 5.28 -14.23
N ASP A 120 5.87 6.38 -14.07
CA ASP A 120 7.32 6.44 -14.09
C ASP A 120 7.81 6.45 -12.65
N LEU A 121 8.70 5.53 -12.28
CA LEU A 121 9.23 5.38 -10.93
C LEU A 121 10.57 6.14 -10.81
N LYS A 122 10.73 6.84 -9.70
CA LYS A 122 11.99 7.48 -9.29
C LYS A 122 12.30 7.10 -7.84
N PHE A 123 13.54 6.91 -7.52
CA PHE A 123 14.02 6.73 -6.13
C PHE A 123 15.48 7.14 -6.01
N SER A 124 15.91 7.46 -4.80
CA SER A 124 17.33 7.70 -4.52
C SER A 124 17.99 6.42 -4.06
N ALA A 125 19.20 6.16 -4.55
CA ALA A 125 20.04 5.07 -4.10
C ALA A 125 21.45 5.58 -3.77
N ASP A 126 22.01 5.09 -2.65
CA ASP A 126 23.39 5.34 -2.25
C ASP A 126 24.10 4.01 -2.03
N LEU A 127 25.13 3.72 -2.84
CA LEU A 127 26.00 2.55 -2.75
C LEU A 127 27.40 2.90 -2.24
N GLY A 128 27.56 4.09 -1.68
CA GLY A 128 28.84 4.65 -1.27
C GLY A 128 29.44 5.57 -2.34
N SER A 129 30.21 6.55 -1.89
CA SER A 129 30.70 7.67 -2.69
C SER A 129 31.54 7.29 -3.90
N ASP A 130 32.16 6.13 -3.87
CA ASP A 130 33.03 5.60 -4.93
C ASP A 130 32.28 4.69 -5.93
N LYS A 131 30.99 4.41 -5.71
CA LYS A 131 30.20 3.53 -6.56
C LYS A 131 29.07 4.28 -7.25
N PHE A 132 28.04 4.62 -6.50
CA PHE A 132 26.86 5.33 -7.02
C PHE A 132 26.18 6.12 -5.90
N TYR A 133 25.87 7.37 -6.21
CA TYR A 133 25.01 8.22 -5.39
C TYR A 133 24.13 9.07 -6.30
N GLY A 134 22.81 8.92 -6.19
CA GLY A 134 21.91 9.75 -6.98
C GLY A 134 20.51 9.18 -7.16
N THR A 135 19.79 9.79 -8.08
CA THR A 135 18.39 9.43 -8.39
C THR A 135 18.35 8.47 -9.57
N VAL A 136 17.69 7.33 -9.37
CA VAL A 136 17.40 6.34 -10.42
C VAL A 136 16.06 6.69 -11.08
N LYS A 137 16.04 6.84 -12.42
CA LYS A 137 14.88 7.29 -13.22
C LYS A 137 14.58 6.37 -14.41
N ASP A 138 15.19 5.17 -14.46
CA ASP A 138 15.14 4.29 -15.65
C ASP A 138 13.81 3.54 -15.82
N PHE A 139 12.97 3.53 -14.80
CA PHE A 139 11.75 2.73 -14.78
C PHE A 139 10.56 3.56 -15.25
N LYS A 140 10.35 3.57 -16.58
CA LYS A 140 9.30 4.37 -17.23
C LYS A 140 8.16 3.50 -17.73
N LYS A 141 6.94 4.08 -17.75
CA LYS A 141 5.72 3.47 -18.30
C LYS A 141 5.40 2.11 -17.68
N ILE A 142 5.69 1.94 -16.39
CA ILE A 142 5.31 0.74 -15.64
C ILE A 142 3.78 0.66 -15.66
N LYS A 143 3.22 -0.41 -16.23
CA LYS A 143 1.78 -0.61 -16.30
C LYS A 143 1.20 -0.78 -14.89
N VAL A 144 0.17 -0.02 -14.56
CA VAL A 144 -0.54 -0.14 -13.28
C VAL A 144 -1.73 -1.07 -13.44
N GLU A 145 -1.82 -2.05 -12.57
CA GLU A 145 -3.00 -2.91 -12.42
C GLU A 145 -3.87 -2.38 -11.28
N ASP A 146 -5.13 -2.10 -11.57
CA ASP A 146 -6.11 -1.68 -10.56
C ASP A 146 -6.75 -2.92 -9.96
N ASN A 147 -6.36 -3.23 -8.72
CA ASN A 147 -6.81 -4.42 -8.01
C ASN A 147 -7.90 -4.14 -6.99
N ARG A 148 -8.78 -3.19 -7.28
CA ARG A 148 -10.00 -3.03 -6.49
C ARG A 148 -10.87 -4.26 -6.65
N VAL A 149 -10.95 -5.05 -5.60
CA VAL A 149 -11.78 -6.25 -5.58
C VAL A 149 -13.08 -5.95 -4.86
N MET A 150 -14.20 -6.07 -5.58
CA MET A 150 -15.54 -6.05 -4.97
C MET A 150 -15.95 -7.50 -4.69
N ARG A 151 -16.10 -7.83 -3.40
CA ARG A 151 -16.64 -9.12 -2.96
C ARG A 151 -17.68 -8.87 -1.88
N ASN A 152 -18.87 -9.43 -2.05
CA ASN A 152 -19.95 -9.38 -1.03
C ASN A 152 -20.26 -7.95 -0.54
N GLY A 153 -20.28 -6.95 -1.42
CA GLY A 153 -20.54 -5.55 -1.04
C GLY A 153 -19.39 -4.85 -0.33
N ILE A 154 -18.21 -5.50 -0.23
CA ILE A 154 -17.01 -4.94 0.36
C ILE A 154 -15.96 -4.72 -0.73
N GLN A 155 -15.48 -3.50 -0.83
CA GLN A 155 -14.32 -3.16 -1.63
C GLN A 155 -13.07 -3.32 -0.78
N THR A 156 -12.19 -4.25 -1.13
CA THR A 156 -10.91 -4.42 -0.46
C THR A 156 -9.76 -3.96 -1.35
N ASN A 157 -8.70 -3.53 -0.70
CA ASN A 157 -7.47 -3.07 -1.35
C ASN A 157 -6.38 -4.14 -1.38
N ASP A 158 -6.68 -5.35 -0.90
CA ASP A 158 -5.67 -6.40 -0.76
C ASP A 158 -6.21 -7.74 -1.25
N LYS A 159 -5.39 -8.44 -2.03
CA LYS A 159 -5.68 -9.80 -2.48
C LYS A 159 -5.50 -10.83 -1.36
N ALA A 160 -4.70 -10.51 -0.33
CA ALA A 160 -4.37 -11.42 0.75
C ALA A 160 -5.52 -11.59 1.75
N LEU A 161 -6.42 -10.61 1.85
CA LEU A 161 -7.52 -10.62 2.80
C LEU A 161 -8.89 -10.63 2.10
N GLU A 162 -9.75 -11.53 2.55
CA GLU A 162 -11.15 -11.56 2.18
C GLU A 162 -12.02 -11.16 3.38
N PHE A 163 -12.86 -10.15 3.18
CA PHE A 163 -13.85 -9.73 4.16
C PHE A 163 -15.25 -10.20 3.73
N LYS A 164 -16.00 -10.71 4.68
CA LYS A 164 -17.40 -11.10 4.47
C LYS A 164 -18.24 -10.60 5.62
N VAL A 165 -19.23 -9.75 5.34
CA VAL A 165 -20.25 -9.40 6.34
C VAL A 165 -21.07 -10.64 6.66
N THR A 166 -21.24 -10.91 7.93
CA THR A 166 -22.07 -12.02 8.44
C THR A 166 -23.38 -11.55 9.01
N SER A 167 -23.41 -10.35 9.60
CA SER A 167 -24.65 -9.68 10.04
C SER A 167 -24.40 -8.20 10.27
N CYS A 168 -25.46 -7.41 10.21
CA CYS A 168 -25.48 -6.03 10.68
C CYS A 168 -26.81 -5.83 11.41
N THR A 169 -26.78 -5.79 12.74
CA THR A 169 -28.00 -5.86 13.55
C THR A 169 -28.08 -4.71 14.55
N ARG A 170 -29.27 -4.21 14.76
CA ARG A 170 -29.53 -3.21 15.81
C ARG A 170 -29.82 -3.91 17.14
N THR A 171 -29.13 -3.42 18.18
CA THR A 171 -29.39 -3.91 19.55
C THR A 171 -30.58 -3.22 20.18
N SER A 172 -31.11 -3.82 21.25
CA SER A 172 -32.17 -3.19 22.06
C SER A 172 -31.73 -1.90 22.74
N THR A 173 -30.44 -1.69 22.91
CA THR A 173 -29.85 -0.46 23.46
C THR A 173 -29.66 0.66 22.45
N GLY A 174 -29.91 0.38 21.15
CA GLY A 174 -29.81 1.37 20.09
C GLY A 174 -28.45 1.41 19.42
N ASP A 175 -27.55 0.47 19.72
CA ASP A 175 -26.28 0.33 19.00
C ASP A 175 -26.49 -0.49 17.72
N CYS A 176 -25.61 -0.33 16.75
CA CYS A 176 -25.51 -1.24 15.60
C CYS A 176 -24.25 -2.11 15.73
N ILE A 177 -24.43 -3.42 15.55
CA ILE A 177 -23.34 -4.40 15.53
C ILE A 177 -23.12 -4.89 14.11
N LEU A 178 -22.03 -4.47 13.50
CA LEU A 178 -21.54 -5.01 12.24
C LEU A 178 -20.61 -6.20 12.54
N SER A 179 -21.00 -7.38 12.11
CA SER A 179 -20.22 -8.62 12.26
C SER A 179 -19.65 -9.06 10.93
N MET A 180 -18.41 -9.44 10.93
CA MET A 180 -17.66 -9.81 9.73
C MET A 180 -16.76 -11.02 9.99
N ASN A 181 -16.46 -11.74 8.93
CA ASN A 181 -15.40 -12.73 8.89
C ASN A 181 -14.24 -12.19 8.02
N LEU A 182 -13.04 -12.25 8.58
CA LEU A 182 -11.80 -11.90 7.88
C LEU A 182 -11.03 -13.17 7.62
N LYS A 183 -10.67 -13.46 6.37
CA LYS A 183 -9.91 -14.64 5.97
C LYS A 183 -8.62 -14.24 5.27
N ASN A 184 -7.52 -14.88 5.66
CA ASN A 184 -6.28 -14.82 4.89
C ASN A 184 -6.38 -15.82 3.72
N VAL A 185 -6.48 -15.30 2.50
CA VAL A 185 -6.55 -16.11 1.27
C VAL A 185 -5.21 -16.19 0.55
N SER A 186 -4.15 -15.65 1.14
CA SER A 186 -2.79 -15.78 0.63
C SER A 186 -2.12 -17.06 1.13
N GLU A 187 -0.98 -17.39 0.53
CA GLU A 187 -0.13 -18.51 0.96
C GLU A 187 0.82 -18.14 2.11
N LYS A 188 0.84 -16.87 2.53
CA LYS A 188 1.74 -16.35 3.57
C LYS A 188 0.98 -16.04 4.85
N ASN A 189 1.65 -16.22 5.99
CA ASN A 189 1.11 -15.81 7.27
C ASN A 189 1.15 -14.28 7.38
N ILE A 190 0.09 -13.69 7.91
CA ILE A 190 0.01 -12.27 8.23
C ILE A 190 0.12 -12.15 9.74
N THR A 191 1.20 -11.57 10.24
CA THR A 191 1.48 -11.47 11.67
C THR A 191 1.65 -10.01 12.08
N ASN A 192 1.41 -9.76 13.36
CA ASN A 192 1.60 -8.44 13.95
C ASN A 192 0.83 -7.32 13.22
N PHE A 193 -0.44 -7.58 12.87
CA PHE A 193 -1.31 -6.57 12.28
C PHE A 193 -2.35 -6.05 13.28
N SER A 194 -2.91 -4.92 12.98
CA SER A 194 -4.05 -4.33 13.69
C SER A 194 -5.28 -4.29 12.80
N ILE A 195 -6.46 -4.43 13.39
CA ILE A 195 -7.73 -4.18 12.73
C ILE A 195 -8.53 -3.17 13.54
N GLY A 196 -9.11 -2.21 12.85
CA GLY A 196 -9.85 -1.15 13.54
C GLY A 196 -10.53 -0.21 12.56
N ILE A 197 -10.76 0.98 13.02
CA ILE A 197 -11.39 2.03 12.26
C ILE A 197 -10.31 2.92 11.67
N SER A 198 -10.40 3.21 10.38
CA SER A 198 -9.48 4.15 9.73
C SER A 198 -9.75 5.57 10.24
N GLY A 199 -8.73 6.23 10.76
CA GLY A 199 -8.77 7.51 11.48
C GLY A 199 -9.14 8.76 10.66
N SER A 200 -10.01 8.64 9.66
CA SER A 200 -10.61 9.78 8.98
C SER A 200 -11.92 10.20 9.65
N SER A 201 -12.32 11.43 9.47
CA SER A 201 -13.38 12.14 10.21
C SER A 201 -14.71 11.41 10.39
N ASN A 202 -15.14 10.57 9.43
CA ASN A 202 -16.34 9.72 9.56
C ASN A 202 -15.98 8.31 9.12
N SER A 203 -15.85 7.40 10.08
CA SER A 203 -15.47 6.01 9.80
C SER A 203 -16.66 5.18 9.33
N PHE A 204 -17.85 5.46 9.86
CA PHE A 204 -19.11 4.89 9.38
C PHE A 204 -20.15 5.99 9.13
N THR A 205 -21.03 5.75 8.19
CA THR A 205 -22.17 6.60 7.86
C THR A 205 -23.40 5.73 7.65
N ASP A 206 -24.56 6.26 7.95
CA ASP A 206 -25.83 5.61 7.64
C ASP A 206 -26.53 6.28 6.45
N ASN A 207 -27.64 5.73 5.99
CA ASN A 207 -28.43 6.27 4.88
C ASN A 207 -29.33 7.47 5.28
N GLN A 208 -29.19 7.97 6.49
CA GLN A 208 -29.85 9.19 6.99
C GLN A 208 -28.84 10.32 7.21
N GLU A 209 -27.66 10.24 6.56
CA GLU A 209 -26.56 11.19 6.69
C GLU A 209 -25.93 11.25 8.09
N GLY A 210 -26.26 10.30 8.98
CA GLY A 210 -25.60 10.14 10.26
C GLY A 210 -24.15 9.72 10.11
N GLY A 211 -23.24 10.43 10.79
CA GLY A 211 -21.80 10.12 10.79
C GLY A 211 -21.36 9.60 12.14
N TYR A 212 -20.59 8.50 12.15
CA TYR A 212 -20.06 7.87 13.37
C TYR A 212 -18.55 7.94 13.35
N PHE A 213 -18.00 8.66 14.33
CA PHE A 213 -16.56 8.92 14.42
C PHE A 213 -15.81 7.70 14.99
N TRP A 214 -14.57 7.56 14.60
CA TRP A 214 -13.69 6.46 15.00
C TRP A 214 -13.58 6.30 16.54
N ASN A 215 -13.52 7.38 17.28
CA ASN A 215 -13.30 7.41 18.74
C ASN A 215 -14.48 6.93 19.60
N ILE A 216 -15.63 6.64 19.00
CA ILE A 216 -16.79 6.11 19.71
C ILE A 216 -17.12 4.65 19.29
N ILE A 217 -16.38 4.10 18.35
CA ILE A 217 -16.63 2.77 17.80
C ILE A 217 -15.73 1.76 18.47
N ASP A 218 -16.30 0.69 18.97
CA ASP A 218 -15.57 -0.40 19.57
C ASP A 218 -15.37 -1.56 18.60
N VAL A 219 -14.27 -2.29 18.78
CA VAL A 219 -13.91 -3.47 17.99
C VAL A 219 -13.73 -4.67 18.90
N SER A 220 -14.19 -5.83 18.46
CA SER A 220 -14.00 -7.12 19.12
C SER A 220 -13.55 -8.16 18.09
N VAL A 221 -12.54 -8.96 18.43
CA VAL A 221 -12.02 -10.03 17.58
C VAL A 221 -12.20 -11.37 18.28
N ASN A 222 -12.64 -12.38 17.53
CA ASN A 222 -12.86 -13.76 17.99
C ASN A 222 -13.69 -13.86 19.30
N GLY A 223 -14.71 -12.99 19.43
CA GLY A 223 -15.57 -12.97 20.61
C GLY A 223 -14.92 -12.42 21.88
N GLY A 224 -13.72 -11.84 21.77
CA GLY A 224 -13.04 -11.20 22.88
C GLY A 224 -13.72 -9.92 23.35
N ASN A 225 -13.17 -9.30 24.38
CA ASN A 225 -13.66 -8.03 24.92
C ASN A 225 -13.64 -6.92 23.87
N TRP A 226 -14.59 -6.00 24.00
CA TRP A 226 -14.61 -4.77 23.23
C TRP A 226 -13.38 -3.90 23.55
N LYS A 227 -12.77 -3.35 22.51
CA LYS A 227 -11.62 -2.45 22.57
C LYS A 227 -11.97 -1.17 21.84
N ASP A 228 -11.51 -0.06 22.35
CA ASP A 228 -11.68 1.24 21.71
C ASP A 228 -10.98 1.21 20.35
N TRP A 229 -11.68 1.52 19.29
CA TRP A 229 -11.32 1.74 17.90
C TRP A 229 -10.37 0.73 17.21
N SER A 230 -9.54 -0.06 17.91
CA SER A 230 -8.66 -1.06 17.30
C SER A 230 -8.30 -2.24 18.19
N VAL A 231 -7.91 -3.35 17.56
CA VAL A 231 -7.27 -4.50 18.19
C VAL A 231 -5.96 -4.77 17.48
N ASP A 232 -4.86 -4.77 18.25
CA ASP A 232 -3.50 -4.87 17.74
C ASP A 232 -2.87 -6.24 17.99
N LYS A 233 -1.70 -6.46 17.39
CA LYS A 233 -0.87 -7.68 17.55
C LYS A 233 -1.61 -8.96 17.16
N LEU A 234 -2.45 -8.86 16.16
CA LEU A 234 -3.16 -10.01 15.61
C LEU A 234 -2.26 -10.82 14.68
N SER A 235 -2.58 -12.10 14.56
CA SER A 235 -1.98 -12.99 13.56
C SER A 235 -3.08 -13.79 12.87
N LEU A 236 -2.94 -14.01 11.57
CA LEU A 236 -3.86 -14.77 10.74
C LEU A 236 -3.04 -15.61 9.78
N TYR A 237 -2.93 -16.90 10.06
CA TYR A 237 -2.13 -17.81 9.24
C TYR A 237 -2.80 -18.06 7.88
N ALA A 238 -2.02 -18.56 6.92
CA ALA A 238 -2.51 -18.84 5.58
C ALA A 238 -3.75 -19.75 5.61
N GLY A 239 -4.82 -19.34 4.96
CA GLY A 239 -6.11 -20.05 4.92
C GLY A 239 -7.01 -19.89 6.16
N GLU A 240 -6.52 -19.31 7.25
CA GLU A 240 -7.30 -19.11 8.47
C GLU A 240 -8.28 -17.94 8.36
N SER A 241 -9.25 -17.95 9.27
CA SER A 241 -10.26 -16.89 9.41
C SER A 241 -10.41 -16.46 10.86
N MET A 242 -10.78 -15.19 11.05
CA MET A 242 -11.18 -14.64 12.35
C MET A 242 -12.48 -13.86 12.24
N SER A 243 -13.27 -13.88 13.32
CA SER A 243 -14.46 -13.03 13.41
C SER A 243 -14.08 -11.65 13.93
N VAL A 244 -14.67 -10.62 13.33
CA VAL A 244 -14.48 -9.22 13.74
C VAL A 244 -15.84 -8.57 13.89
N ARG A 245 -16.05 -7.83 14.97
CA ARG A 245 -17.28 -7.10 15.22
C ARG A 245 -16.97 -5.65 15.55
N PHE A 246 -17.79 -4.76 15.00
CA PHE A 246 -17.77 -3.33 15.27
C PHE A 246 -19.06 -2.95 15.95
N ARG A 247 -18.96 -2.24 17.08
CA ARG A 247 -20.11 -1.68 17.78
C ARG A 247 -20.16 -0.18 17.51
N ILE A 248 -21.22 0.24 16.83
CA ILE A 248 -21.51 1.63 16.50
C ILE A 248 -22.58 2.12 17.46
N PRO A 249 -22.25 2.92 18.48
CA PRO A 249 -23.19 3.36 19.48
C PRO A 249 -24.15 4.43 18.95
N ASN A 250 -25.34 4.51 19.57
CA ASN A 250 -26.35 5.50 19.23
C ASN A 250 -26.72 5.52 17.74
N PHE A 251 -26.79 4.35 17.12
CA PHE A 251 -27.14 4.23 15.71
C PHE A 251 -28.57 4.73 15.44
N SER A 252 -28.74 5.50 14.36
CA SER A 252 -30.03 6.10 14.02
C SER A 252 -31.15 5.06 13.95
N ARG A 253 -32.28 5.31 14.63
CA ARG A 253 -33.42 4.39 14.69
C ARG A 253 -34.09 4.19 13.34
N THR A 254 -33.97 5.16 12.45
CA THR A 254 -34.60 5.17 11.12
C THR A 254 -33.65 4.72 10.01
N ALA A 255 -32.37 4.60 10.30
CA ALA A 255 -31.40 4.14 9.33
C ALA A 255 -31.60 2.65 9.03
N THR A 256 -31.55 2.31 7.76
CA THR A 256 -31.72 0.93 7.27
C THR A 256 -30.46 0.37 6.64
N SER A 257 -29.43 1.17 6.46
CA SER A 257 -28.15 0.69 5.97
C SER A 257 -26.96 1.44 6.58
N LEU A 258 -25.82 0.75 6.59
CA LEU A 258 -24.53 1.20 7.11
C LEU A 258 -23.49 1.11 6.02
N SER A 259 -22.69 2.16 5.89
CA SER A 259 -21.47 2.18 5.06
C SER A 259 -20.29 2.61 5.91
N GLY A 260 -19.08 2.18 5.57
CA GLY A 260 -17.93 2.61 6.37
C GLY A 260 -16.59 2.09 5.87
N VAL A 261 -15.56 2.49 6.59
CA VAL A 261 -14.17 2.21 6.24
C VAL A 261 -13.47 1.56 7.42
N ILE A 262 -13.02 0.33 7.22
CA ILE A 262 -12.28 -0.46 8.19
C ILE A 262 -10.82 -0.42 7.80
N GLY A 263 -9.97 -0.04 8.75
CA GLY A 263 -8.52 -0.08 8.60
C GLY A 263 -7.96 -1.43 9.05
N VAL A 264 -7.09 -1.99 8.24
CA VAL A 264 -6.23 -3.10 8.64
C VAL A 264 -4.80 -2.66 8.37
N ALA A 265 -3.99 -2.52 9.41
CA ALA A 265 -2.65 -1.98 9.31
C ALA A 265 -1.61 -3.01 9.72
N SER A 266 -0.57 -3.14 8.92
CA SER A 266 0.64 -3.88 9.27
C SER A 266 1.83 -3.18 8.64
N ASP A 267 2.95 -3.11 9.37
CA ASP A 267 4.22 -2.63 8.85
C ASP A 267 5.04 -3.72 8.18
N VAL A 268 4.52 -4.96 8.17
CA VAL A 268 5.19 -6.13 7.63
C VAL A 268 4.63 -6.48 6.25
N TYR A 269 5.52 -6.70 5.29
CA TYR A 269 5.20 -7.25 3.98
C TYR A 269 4.64 -8.69 4.13
N PRO A 270 3.70 -9.18 3.28
CA PRO A 270 3.14 -8.56 2.08
C PRO A 270 1.98 -7.60 2.35
N PHE A 271 1.69 -7.34 3.60
CA PHE A 271 0.53 -6.63 4.05
C PHE A 271 0.92 -5.21 4.49
N THR A 272 0.41 -4.19 3.85
CA THR A 272 0.93 -2.82 3.97
C THR A 272 -0.09 -1.79 4.38
N GLY A 273 -1.06 -2.22 5.13
CA GLY A 273 -2.13 -1.35 5.57
C GLY A 273 -3.22 -1.22 4.51
N ASN A 274 -4.41 -1.56 4.88
CA ASN A 274 -5.53 -1.61 3.98
C ASN A 274 -6.78 -1.09 4.56
N VAL A 275 -7.61 -0.70 3.64
CA VAL A 275 -8.92 -0.18 3.91
C VAL A 275 -9.91 -1.13 3.26
N ALA A 276 -10.76 -1.73 4.07
CA ALA A 276 -11.95 -2.39 3.58
C ALA A 276 -13.11 -1.38 3.61
N LYS A 277 -13.66 -1.07 2.46
CA LYS A 277 -14.82 -0.20 2.33
C LYS A 277 -16.08 -1.03 2.32
N VAL A 278 -16.85 -0.93 3.39
CA VAL A 278 -18.20 -1.52 3.52
C VAL A 278 -19.19 -0.59 2.84
N MET A 279 -19.97 -1.11 1.90
CA MET A 279 -20.90 -0.30 1.12
C MET A 279 -22.33 -0.74 1.36
N SER A 280 -23.12 0.12 1.98
CA SER A 280 -24.58 -0.01 2.12
C SER A 280 -25.05 -1.39 2.61
N VAL A 281 -24.49 -1.85 3.71
CA VAL A 281 -24.94 -3.08 4.35
C VAL A 281 -26.30 -2.83 5.02
N GLU A 282 -27.26 -3.68 4.72
CA GLU A 282 -28.60 -3.62 5.29
C GLU A 282 -28.54 -3.90 6.80
N VAL A 283 -29.29 -3.10 7.59
CA VAL A 283 -29.36 -3.22 9.06
C VAL A 283 -30.67 -3.87 9.43
N GLU A 284 -30.59 -5.04 10.05
CA GLU A 284 -31.69 -5.81 10.61
C GLU A 284 -32.12 -5.35 12.01
#